data_c88bbc963868977842cbd8d63af52c03
#
_entry.id   c88bbc963868977842cbd8d63af52c03
#
_cell.length_a   1.000
_cell.length_b   1.000
_cell.length_c   1.000
_cell.angle_alpha   90.00
_cell.angle_beta   90.00
_cell.angle_gamma   90.00
#
_symmetry.space_group_name_H-M   'P 1'
#
loop_
_entity.id
_entity.type
_entity.pdbx_description
1 polymer ?
#
loop_
_entity_poly.entity_id
_entity_poly.type
_entity_poly.pdbx_seq_one_letter_code
_entity_poly.pdbx_strand_id
1 'polypeptide(L)'
;MKVVISNGIEYALNLNYRTIDIESTDYTNIAAIVVTMTDLPRVYQDIEDLGFAIPIFVAIEYGDVVPDEWLPNVYGVLELADDQKFYNGQLVNAAAADYIATLDPPFFQALMDYTDYGNAAFDCPGHQGGQFFRKHPSGRRFYLYFGETLFRADSCNADVRLGDLLIHEGPAFEAQAHAAKVFNADKTYFVLNGTSSSNKIAIGALVAHGDLVLFDRNNHKSVYQGALTMAGGTPVYLETD
;
A
#
# COMPACT_ATOMS: atom_id res chain seq x y z
N MET A 1 8.04 2.34 12.20
CA MET A 1 6.96 1.68 12.94
C MET A 1 7.47 1.12 14.26
N LYS A 2 6.62 0.63 15.14
CA LYS A 2 6.92 0.16 16.50
C LYS A 2 6.41 -1.25 16.71
N VAL A 3 6.82 -1.90 17.78
CA VAL A 3 6.27 -3.18 18.22
C VAL A 3 5.52 -2.97 19.54
N VAL A 4 4.26 -3.39 19.60
CA VAL A 4 3.47 -3.41 20.85
C VAL A 4 3.84 -4.65 21.63
N ILE A 5 4.03 -4.51 22.92
CA ILE A 5 4.32 -5.63 23.81
C ILE A 5 3.47 -5.54 25.09
N SER A 6 3.04 -6.69 25.61
CA SER A 6 2.51 -6.77 26.98
C SER A 6 3.57 -6.42 28.01
N ASN A 7 3.16 -5.84 29.12
CA ASN A 7 4.05 -5.47 30.20
C ASN A 7 4.79 -6.68 30.78
N GLY A 8 6.07 -6.52 31.04
CA GLY A 8 6.90 -7.48 31.77
C GLY A 8 7.51 -8.60 30.92
N ILE A 9 7.37 -8.57 29.57
CA ILE A 9 7.95 -9.60 28.67
C ILE A 9 9.16 -9.10 27.88
N GLU A 10 9.61 -7.86 28.09
CA GLU A 10 10.70 -7.22 27.37
C GLU A 10 12.03 -7.98 27.48
N TYR A 11 12.24 -8.63 28.63
CA TYR A 11 13.47 -9.39 28.89
C TYR A 11 13.67 -10.56 27.91
N ALA A 12 12.58 -11.16 27.43
CA ALA A 12 12.61 -12.30 26.52
C ALA A 12 12.65 -11.93 25.03
N LEU A 13 12.82 -10.64 24.70
CA LEU A 13 12.79 -10.12 23.32
C LEU A 13 14.03 -9.28 23.01
N ASN A 14 14.65 -9.53 21.86
CA ASN A 14 15.70 -8.69 21.27
C ASN A 14 15.22 -8.04 19.99
N LEU A 15 14.55 -6.88 20.12
CA LEU A 15 13.86 -6.23 19.03
C LEU A 15 14.71 -5.11 18.39
N ASN A 16 14.65 -4.99 17.07
CA ASN A 16 15.24 -3.89 16.31
C ASN A 16 14.32 -2.65 16.30
N TYR A 17 13.07 -2.81 16.71
CA TYR A 17 12.06 -1.77 16.73
C TYR A 17 11.90 -1.17 18.12
N ARG A 18 11.46 0.08 18.16
CA ARG A 18 11.05 0.70 19.42
C ARG A 18 9.79 0.01 19.93
N THR A 19 9.79 -0.39 21.18
CA THR A 19 8.64 -0.99 21.86
C THR A 19 7.72 0.07 22.45
N ILE A 20 6.44 -0.24 22.50
CA ILE A 20 5.42 0.51 23.23
C ILE A 20 4.53 -0.46 24.00
N ASP A 21 3.99 0.03 25.10
CA ASP A 21 3.07 -0.73 25.94
C ASP A 21 1.73 -0.99 25.22
N ILE A 22 1.12 -2.13 25.57
CA ILE A 22 -0.17 -2.58 25.06
C ILE A 22 -1.36 -1.66 25.42
N GLU A 23 -1.19 -0.78 26.41
CA GLU A 23 -2.20 0.23 26.75
C GLU A 23 -2.35 1.31 25.65
N SER A 24 -1.38 1.41 24.75
CA SER A 24 -1.48 2.27 23.58
C SER A 24 -2.47 1.69 22.57
N THR A 25 -3.48 2.44 22.21
CA THR A 25 -4.55 2.01 21.28
C THR A 25 -4.35 2.48 19.83
N ASP A 26 -3.24 3.14 19.53
CA ASP A 26 -2.94 3.58 18.17
C ASP A 26 -2.14 2.53 17.40
N TYR A 27 -2.84 1.64 16.71
CA TYR A 27 -2.26 0.57 15.90
C TYR A 27 -1.78 1.03 14.51
N THR A 28 -2.01 2.29 14.12
CA THR A 28 -1.65 2.79 12.76
C THR A 28 -0.15 2.84 12.49
N ASN A 29 0.68 2.79 13.54
CA ASN A 29 2.14 2.81 13.42
C ASN A 29 2.79 1.57 14.07
N ILE A 30 2.10 0.43 14.02
CA ILE A 30 2.55 -0.83 14.61
C ILE A 30 2.95 -1.80 13.51
N ALA A 31 4.09 -2.47 13.69
CA ALA A 31 4.62 -3.46 12.75
C ALA A 31 4.44 -4.90 13.23
N ALA A 32 4.39 -5.14 14.52
CA ALA A 32 4.10 -6.43 15.13
C ALA A 32 3.58 -6.23 16.55
N ILE A 33 2.93 -7.24 17.08
CA ILE A 33 2.35 -7.26 18.42
C ILE A 33 2.81 -8.53 19.13
N VAL A 34 3.28 -8.41 20.37
CA VAL A 34 3.63 -9.55 21.23
C VAL A 34 2.84 -9.44 22.50
N VAL A 35 1.94 -10.37 22.76
CA VAL A 35 1.01 -10.33 23.89
C VAL A 35 1.03 -11.60 24.72
N THR A 36 0.68 -11.48 25.99
CA THR A 36 0.37 -12.65 26.84
C THR A 36 -1.01 -13.21 26.48
N MET A 37 -1.30 -14.42 26.95
CA MET A 37 -2.64 -15.03 26.78
C MET A 37 -3.77 -14.18 27.39
N THR A 38 -3.48 -13.39 28.40
CA THR A 38 -4.46 -12.51 29.06
C THR A 38 -4.90 -11.37 28.13
N ASP A 39 -3.97 -10.80 27.38
CA ASP A 39 -4.21 -9.63 26.54
C ASP A 39 -4.71 -10.01 25.13
N LEU A 40 -4.43 -11.25 24.69
CA LEU A 40 -4.70 -11.73 23.33
C LEU A 40 -6.14 -11.49 22.86
N PRO A 41 -7.19 -11.88 23.63
CA PRO A 41 -8.56 -11.75 23.12
C PRO A 41 -8.96 -10.31 22.83
N ARG A 42 -8.55 -9.36 23.68
CA ARG A 42 -8.80 -7.93 23.49
C ARG A 42 -8.08 -7.39 22.27
N VAL A 43 -6.78 -7.65 22.18
CA VAL A 43 -5.96 -7.14 21.07
C VAL A 43 -6.37 -7.73 19.73
N TYR A 44 -6.69 -9.01 19.71
CA TYR A 44 -7.19 -9.68 18.50
C TYR A 44 -8.47 -9.00 17.99
N GLN A 45 -9.45 -8.75 18.90
CA GLN A 45 -10.68 -8.08 18.53
C GLN A 45 -10.43 -6.64 18.02
N ASP A 46 -9.56 -5.88 18.67
CA ASP A 46 -9.21 -4.52 18.24
C ASP A 46 -8.61 -4.51 16.82
N ILE A 47 -7.73 -5.47 16.51
CA ILE A 47 -7.08 -5.59 15.20
C ILE A 47 -8.06 -6.07 14.12
N GLU A 48 -8.95 -7.02 14.45
CA GLU A 48 -10.00 -7.51 13.57
C GLU A 48 -11.00 -6.39 13.23
N ASP A 49 -11.44 -5.61 14.22
CA ASP A 49 -12.35 -4.48 14.02
C ASP A 49 -11.74 -3.38 13.14
N LEU A 50 -10.42 -3.19 13.20
CA LEU A 50 -9.69 -2.25 12.34
C LEU A 50 -9.40 -2.82 10.94
N GLY A 51 -9.53 -4.12 10.74
CA GLY A 51 -9.20 -4.80 9.49
C GLY A 51 -7.71 -4.79 9.16
N PHE A 52 -6.83 -4.72 10.17
CA PHE A 52 -5.39 -4.74 9.99
C PHE A 52 -4.86 -6.18 10.01
N ALA A 53 -3.84 -6.46 9.20
CA ALA A 53 -3.18 -7.77 9.15
C ALA A 53 -1.84 -7.76 9.93
N ILE A 54 -1.79 -7.04 11.05
CA ILE A 54 -0.58 -6.94 11.88
C ILE A 54 -0.27 -8.32 12.47
N PRO A 55 0.98 -8.84 12.38
CA PRO A 55 1.33 -10.12 12.97
C PRO A 55 1.25 -10.06 14.50
N ILE A 56 0.46 -10.95 15.09
CA ILE A 56 0.27 -11.10 16.53
C ILE A 56 1.00 -12.35 17.00
N PHE A 57 1.91 -12.20 17.93
CA PHE A 57 2.59 -13.29 18.62
C PHE A 57 2.04 -13.44 20.04
N VAL A 58 1.93 -14.68 20.49
CA VAL A 58 1.57 -14.99 21.88
C VAL A 58 2.82 -15.42 22.63
N ALA A 59 3.09 -14.75 23.75
CA ALA A 59 4.16 -15.07 24.67
C ALA A 59 3.62 -15.95 25.81
N ILE A 60 4.25 -17.10 26.02
CA ILE A 60 3.89 -18.10 27.05
C ILE A 60 5.07 -18.45 27.93
N GLU A 61 4.82 -18.82 29.18
CA GLU A 61 5.84 -19.39 30.07
C GLU A 61 6.14 -20.86 29.67
N TYR A 62 7.28 -21.34 30.14
CA TYR A 62 7.68 -22.74 29.88
C TYR A 62 6.64 -23.75 30.43
N GLY A 63 6.16 -24.60 29.52
CA GLY A 63 5.16 -25.62 29.85
C GLY A 63 3.70 -25.18 29.69
N ASP A 64 3.44 -23.91 29.41
CA ASP A 64 2.11 -23.43 29.05
C ASP A 64 1.74 -23.85 27.62
N VAL A 65 0.45 -23.93 27.35
CA VAL A 65 -0.08 -24.31 26.03
C VAL A 65 -1.07 -23.27 25.56
N VAL A 66 -0.89 -22.82 24.33
CA VAL A 66 -1.89 -21.97 23.65
C VAL A 66 -3.09 -22.84 23.24
N PRO A 67 -4.34 -22.49 23.62
CA PRO A 67 -5.52 -23.22 23.19
C PRO A 67 -5.63 -23.29 21.65
N ASP A 68 -6.06 -24.44 21.15
CA ASP A 68 -6.17 -24.72 19.70
C ASP A 68 -7.02 -23.68 18.93
N GLU A 69 -8.01 -23.07 19.60
CA GLU A 69 -8.86 -22.04 19.02
C GLU A 69 -8.10 -20.75 18.63
N TRP A 70 -6.96 -20.47 19.30
CA TRP A 70 -6.13 -19.28 19.03
C TRP A 70 -5.05 -19.52 18.00
N LEU A 71 -4.61 -20.77 17.81
CA LEU A 71 -3.49 -21.09 16.90
C LEU A 71 -3.68 -20.56 15.47
N PRO A 72 -4.89 -20.62 14.86
CA PRO A 72 -5.10 -20.07 13.53
C PRO A 72 -5.06 -18.53 13.47
N ASN A 73 -5.21 -17.87 14.62
CA ASN A 73 -5.38 -16.42 14.73
C ASN A 73 -4.11 -15.69 15.15
N VAL A 74 -3.04 -16.41 15.45
CA VAL A 74 -1.75 -15.85 15.84
C VAL A 74 -0.68 -16.19 14.81
N TYR A 75 0.27 -15.28 14.62
CA TYR A 75 1.38 -15.48 13.69
C TYR A 75 2.38 -16.52 14.25
N GLY A 76 2.54 -16.56 15.56
CA GLY A 76 3.43 -17.51 16.22
C GLY A 76 3.35 -17.45 17.74
N VAL A 77 3.96 -18.46 18.36
CA VAL A 77 4.05 -18.59 19.82
C VAL A 77 5.51 -18.43 20.24
N LEU A 78 5.76 -17.63 21.25
CA LEU A 78 7.07 -17.32 21.78
C LEU A 78 7.18 -17.82 23.22
N GLU A 79 8.17 -18.65 23.52
CA GLU A 79 8.44 -19.08 24.88
C GLU A 79 9.28 -18.02 25.63
N LEU A 80 8.80 -17.60 26.80
CA LEU A 80 9.47 -16.60 27.63
C LEU A 80 10.63 -17.22 28.40
N ALA A 81 11.82 -17.24 27.80
CA ALA A 81 13.04 -17.69 28.43
C ALA A 81 14.23 -16.82 28.01
N ASP A 82 15.20 -16.63 28.91
CA ASP A 82 16.37 -15.78 28.65
C ASP A 82 17.21 -16.29 27.47
N ASP A 83 17.32 -17.61 27.30
CA ASP A 83 18.05 -18.25 26.21
C ASP A 83 17.31 -18.18 24.87
N GLN A 84 15.99 -17.93 24.88
CA GLN A 84 15.18 -17.74 23.69
C GLN A 84 15.13 -16.29 23.19
N LYS A 85 15.63 -15.36 23.94
CA LYS A 85 15.56 -13.91 23.66
C LYS A 85 15.98 -13.53 22.24
N PHE A 86 17.08 -14.09 21.76
CA PHE A 86 17.60 -13.79 20.43
C PHE A 86 16.71 -14.40 19.34
N TYR A 87 16.30 -15.64 19.51
CA TYR A 87 15.42 -16.35 18.58
C TYR A 87 14.04 -15.69 18.49
N ASN A 88 13.41 -15.40 19.61
CA ASN A 88 12.14 -14.67 19.68
C ASN A 88 12.24 -13.32 18.97
N GLY A 89 13.31 -12.57 19.25
CA GLY A 89 13.56 -11.29 18.60
C GLY A 89 13.71 -11.40 17.08
N GLN A 90 14.38 -12.44 16.57
CA GLN A 90 14.50 -12.67 15.14
C GLN A 90 13.15 -12.93 14.48
N LEU A 91 12.30 -13.77 15.10
CA LEU A 91 10.97 -14.08 14.56
C LEU A 91 10.09 -12.83 14.47
N VAL A 92 10.03 -12.05 15.55
CA VAL A 92 9.23 -10.83 15.58
C VAL A 92 9.77 -9.78 14.61
N ASN A 93 11.09 -9.58 14.56
CA ASN A 93 11.71 -8.62 13.65
C ASN A 93 11.48 -8.99 12.18
N ALA A 94 11.56 -10.29 11.82
CA ALA A 94 11.28 -10.76 10.47
C ALA A 94 9.81 -10.54 10.10
N ALA A 95 8.87 -10.94 10.94
CA ALA A 95 7.44 -10.74 10.68
C ALA A 95 7.07 -9.25 10.58
N ALA A 96 7.67 -8.40 11.43
CA ALA A 96 7.49 -6.97 11.35
C ALA A 96 8.00 -6.37 10.04
N ALA A 97 9.17 -6.83 9.58
CA ALA A 97 9.75 -6.39 8.30
C ALA A 97 8.89 -6.85 7.11
N ASP A 98 8.43 -8.12 7.13
CA ASP A 98 7.54 -8.66 6.11
C ASP A 98 6.21 -7.89 6.05
N TYR A 99 5.61 -7.60 7.22
CA TYR A 99 4.38 -6.82 7.28
C TYR A 99 4.59 -5.40 6.72
N ILE A 100 5.65 -4.70 7.13
CA ILE A 100 5.99 -3.36 6.61
C ILE A 100 6.13 -3.40 5.08
N ALA A 101 6.79 -4.43 4.56
CA ALA A 101 6.96 -4.59 3.10
C ALA A 101 5.63 -4.79 2.35
N THR A 102 4.56 -5.21 3.04
CA THR A 102 3.22 -5.32 2.42
C THR A 102 2.43 -4.03 2.40
N LEU A 103 2.81 -3.03 3.21
CA LEU A 103 2.06 -1.78 3.37
C LEU A 103 2.25 -0.83 2.19
N ASP A 104 3.43 -0.87 1.57
CA ASP A 104 3.75 0.03 0.47
C ASP A 104 3.47 -0.66 -0.88
N PRO A 105 2.61 -0.07 -1.73
CA PRO A 105 2.42 -0.58 -3.08
C PRO A 105 3.75 -0.59 -3.86
N PRO A 106 4.03 -1.60 -4.70
CA PRO A 106 5.34 -1.79 -5.33
C PRO A 106 5.89 -0.57 -6.07
N PHE A 107 5.03 0.18 -6.77
CA PHE A 107 5.46 1.39 -7.46
C PHE A 107 5.80 2.53 -6.49
N PHE A 108 5.05 2.66 -5.39
CA PHE A 108 5.35 3.67 -4.37
C PHE A 108 6.67 3.38 -3.65
N GLN A 109 6.92 2.12 -3.31
CA GLN A 109 8.20 1.69 -2.76
C GLN A 109 9.35 1.99 -3.72
N ALA A 110 9.22 1.62 -5.00
CA ALA A 110 10.22 1.91 -6.01
C ALA A 110 10.47 3.43 -6.18
N LEU A 111 9.41 4.24 -6.07
CA LEU A 111 9.52 5.70 -6.14
C LEU A 111 10.24 6.29 -4.92
N MET A 112 9.97 5.78 -3.71
CA MET A 112 10.71 6.17 -2.50
C MET A 112 12.19 5.84 -2.63
N ASP A 113 12.52 4.60 -3.01
CA ASP A 113 13.90 4.17 -3.23
C ASP A 113 14.61 5.02 -4.31
N TYR A 114 13.89 5.34 -5.39
CA TYR A 114 14.38 6.20 -6.45
C TYR A 114 14.73 7.60 -5.94
N THR A 115 13.87 8.20 -5.12
CA THR A 115 14.10 9.53 -4.55
C THR A 115 15.25 9.54 -3.55
N ASP A 116 15.40 8.49 -2.74
CA ASP A 116 16.42 8.37 -1.70
C ASP A 116 17.81 8.06 -2.28
N TYR A 117 17.87 7.36 -3.40
CA TYR A 117 19.13 6.98 -4.04
C TYR A 117 19.97 8.15 -4.54
N GLY A 118 19.39 9.33 -4.68
CA GLY A 118 20.15 10.55 -5.00
C GLY A 118 20.54 10.69 -6.45
N ASN A 119 19.75 10.15 -7.36
CA ASN A 119 20.01 10.27 -8.80
C ASN A 119 20.08 11.72 -9.27
N ALA A 120 21.03 12.02 -10.16
CA ALA A 120 21.05 13.25 -10.92
C ALA A 120 20.22 13.04 -12.20
N ALA A 121 19.06 13.69 -12.27
CA ALA A 121 18.22 13.68 -13.47
C ALA A 121 18.79 14.65 -14.52
N PHE A 122 19.10 14.14 -15.70
CA PHE A 122 19.53 14.93 -16.87
C PHE A 122 18.50 14.90 -18.00
N ASP A 123 17.35 14.35 -17.75
CA ASP A 123 16.20 14.24 -18.64
C ASP A 123 15.08 15.20 -18.24
N CYS A 124 13.84 14.94 -18.69
CA CYS A 124 12.69 15.68 -18.20
C CYS A 124 12.17 15.08 -16.87
N PRO A 125 11.54 15.93 -16.04
CA PRO A 125 11.27 17.36 -16.26
C PRO A 125 12.50 18.26 -16.06
N GLY A 126 12.48 19.42 -16.76
CA GLY A 126 13.62 20.33 -16.84
C GLY A 126 14.04 20.99 -15.52
N HIS A 127 13.29 20.83 -14.44
CA HIS A 127 13.70 21.32 -13.11
C HIS A 127 14.78 20.42 -12.45
N GLN A 128 15.06 19.25 -13.01
CA GLN A 128 16.15 18.34 -12.59
C GLN A 128 16.14 18.08 -11.07
N GLY A 129 15.10 17.42 -10.56
CA GLY A 129 14.94 17.18 -9.12
C GLY A 129 14.74 18.47 -8.30
N GLY A 130 14.20 19.51 -8.91
CA GLY A 130 13.93 20.80 -8.26
C GLY A 130 15.13 21.76 -8.19
N GLN A 131 16.30 21.36 -8.72
CA GLN A 131 17.52 22.18 -8.61
C GLN A 131 17.39 23.57 -9.25
N PHE A 132 16.66 23.67 -10.37
CA PHE A 132 16.47 24.96 -11.04
C PHE A 132 15.57 25.91 -10.25
N PHE A 133 14.65 25.44 -9.44
CA PHE A 133 13.86 26.30 -8.56
C PHE A 133 14.69 27.00 -7.49
N ARG A 134 15.83 26.41 -7.09
CA ARG A 134 16.69 26.97 -6.04
C ARG A 134 17.48 28.21 -6.47
N LYS A 135 17.57 28.49 -7.79
CA LYS A 135 18.40 29.56 -8.35
C LYS A 135 17.77 30.95 -8.26
N HIS A 136 16.47 31.06 -7.97
CA HIS A 136 15.76 32.35 -7.86
C HIS A 136 14.93 32.39 -6.57
N PRO A 137 14.79 33.56 -5.89
CA PRO A 137 14.05 33.66 -4.62
C PRO A 137 12.62 33.14 -4.69
N SER A 138 11.86 33.42 -5.76
CA SER A 138 10.49 32.92 -5.94
C SER A 138 10.46 31.40 -6.09
N GLY A 139 11.35 30.85 -6.89
CA GLY A 139 11.50 29.40 -7.05
C GLY A 139 11.92 28.72 -5.75
N ARG A 140 12.84 29.35 -4.98
CA ARG A 140 13.26 28.82 -3.69
C ARG A 140 12.10 28.71 -2.69
N ARG A 141 11.17 29.67 -2.65
CA ARG A 141 9.96 29.58 -1.81
C ARG A 141 9.09 28.38 -2.20
N PHE A 142 8.90 28.17 -3.49
CA PHE A 142 8.17 27.03 -4.04
C PHE A 142 8.84 25.70 -3.66
N TYR A 143 10.13 25.60 -3.87
CA TYR A 143 10.94 24.44 -3.50
C TYR A 143 10.85 24.10 -2.00
N LEU A 144 10.99 25.12 -1.13
CA LEU A 144 10.91 24.93 0.32
C LEU A 144 9.50 24.52 0.80
N TYR A 145 8.47 25.01 0.11
CA TYR A 145 7.08 24.66 0.45
C TYR A 145 6.75 23.20 0.16
N PHE A 146 7.15 22.70 -1.00
CA PHE A 146 6.84 21.32 -1.41
C PHE A 146 7.87 20.29 -0.94
N GLY A 147 9.08 20.71 -0.65
CA GLY A 147 10.18 19.83 -0.26
C GLY A 147 10.88 19.17 -1.44
N GLU A 148 12.10 18.71 -1.20
CA GLU A 148 12.98 18.11 -2.22
C GLU A 148 12.40 16.83 -2.80
N THR A 149 11.83 15.99 -1.96
CA THR A 149 11.32 14.67 -2.33
C THR A 149 10.25 14.74 -3.43
N LEU A 150 9.35 15.75 -3.37
CA LEU A 150 8.34 15.94 -4.41
C LEU A 150 8.98 16.16 -5.78
N PHE A 151 9.98 17.03 -5.87
CA PHE A 151 10.65 17.33 -7.15
C PHE A 151 11.51 16.19 -7.65
N ARG A 152 12.03 15.36 -6.75
CA ARG A 152 12.78 14.15 -7.12
C ARG A 152 11.88 13.03 -7.57
N ALA A 153 10.67 12.97 -7.03
CA ALA A 153 9.64 12.02 -7.45
C ALA A 153 9.00 12.37 -8.80
N ASP A 154 9.09 13.64 -9.23
CA ASP A 154 8.65 14.06 -10.57
C ASP A 154 9.76 13.73 -11.60
N SER A 155 9.67 12.54 -12.17
CA SER A 155 10.64 11.96 -13.07
C SER A 155 10.04 11.62 -14.45
N CYS A 156 10.90 11.31 -15.41
CA CYS A 156 10.47 10.84 -16.72
C CYS A 156 9.79 9.46 -16.61
N ASN A 157 8.68 9.27 -17.33
CA ASN A 157 7.98 7.97 -17.40
C ASN A 157 8.78 6.87 -18.13
N ALA A 158 9.91 7.20 -18.73
CA ALA A 158 10.81 6.26 -19.39
C ALA A 158 12.04 5.95 -18.52
N ASP A 159 12.06 6.32 -17.23
CA ASP A 159 13.16 5.95 -16.35
C ASP A 159 13.07 4.43 -16.07
N VAL A 160 14.10 3.71 -16.49
CA VAL A 160 14.18 2.25 -16.41
C VAL A 160 14.07 1.69 -15.00
N ARG A 161 14.36 2.49 -13.98
CA ARG A 161 14.25 2.08 -12.58
C ARG A 161 12.80 2.02 -12.08
N LEU A 162 11.91 2.81 -12.68
CA LEU A 162 10.50 2.84 -12.34
C LEU A 162 9.67 1.90 -13.23
N GLY A 163 10.30 1.31 -14.24
CA GLY A 163 9.65 0.43 -15.19
C GLY A 163 8.85 1.19 -16.25
N ASP A 164 8.18 0.45 -17.11
CA ASP A 164 7.40 1.00 -18.20
C ASP A 164 6.01 0.35 -18.29
N LEU A 165 4.96 1.16 -18.18
CA LEU A 165 3.58 0.70 -18.27
C LEU A 165 3.20 0.24 -19.69
N LEU A 166 3.88 0.75 -20.73
CA LEU A 166 3.55 0.41 -22.12
C LEU A 166 4.00 -1.01 -22.48
N ILE A 167 5.20 -1.38 -22.03
CA ILE A 167 5.79 -2.70 -22.27
C ILE A 167 5.60 -3.68 -21.11
N HIS A 168 4.94 -3.23 -20.03
CA HIS A 168 4.64 -4.03 -18.84
C HIS A 168 5.90 -4.62 -18.18
N GLU A 169 6.85 -3.78 -17.79
CA GLU A 169 8.08 -4.20 -17.14
C GLU A 169 8.34 -3.44 -15.82
N GLY A 170 9.13 -4.07 -14.94
CA GLY A 170 9.65 -3.50 -13.70
C GLY A 170 8.58 -3.14 -12.68
N PRO A 171 8.84 -2.18 -11.78
CA PRO A 171 7.92 -1.76 -10.72
C PRO A 171 6.53 -1.36 -11.20
N ALA A 172 6.41 -0.81 -12.41
CA ALA A 172 5.12 -0.48 -13.02
C ALA A 172 4.27 -1.73 -13.30
N PHE A 173 4.87 -2.81 -13.78
CA PHE A 173 4.20 -4.10 -13.96
C PHE A 173 3.86 -4.75 -12.61
N GLU A 174 4.77 -4.75 -11.66
CA GLU A 174 4.57 -5.30 -10.32
C GLU A 174 3.40 -4.61 -9.62
N ALA A 175 3.29 -3.29 -9.77
CA ALA A 175 2.17 -2.52 -9.22
C ALA A 175 0.82 -2.91 -9.84
N GLN A 176 0.77 -3.15 -11.17
CA GLN A 176 -0.46 -3.63 -11.81
C GLN A 176 -0.84 -5.03 -11.35
N ALA A 177 0.15 -5.93 -11.20
CA ALA A 177 -0.06 -7.28 -10.68
C ALA A 177 -0.52 -7.27 -9.21
N HIS A 178 0.05 -6.37 -8.39
CA HIS A 178 -0.39 -6.16 -7.01
C HIS A 178 -1.83 -5.64 -6.96
N ALA A 179 -2.17 -4.62 -7.74
CA ALA A 179 -3.52 -4.09 -7.81
C ALA A 179 -4.54 -5.15 -8.27
N ALA A 180 -4.18 -6.02 -9.22
CA ALA A 180 -5.03 -7.13 -9.62
C ALA A 180 -5.36 -8.07 -8.46
N LYS A 181 -4.38 -8.39 -7.61
CA LYS A 181 -4.61 -9.19 -6.39
C LYS A 181 -5.52 -8.49 -5.39
N VAL A 182 -5.27 -7.19 -5.13
CA VAL A 182 -6.06 -6.39 -4.17
C VAL A 182 -7.52 -6.31 -4.59
N PHE A 183 -7.80 -6.13 -5.89
CA PHE A 183 -9.15 -6.04 -6.43
C PHE A 183 -9.75 -7.39 -6.84
N ASN A 184 -9.07 -8.51 -6.58
CA ASN A 184 -9.48 -9.85 -6.98
C ASN A 184 -9.84 -9.92 -8.48
N ALA A 185 -9.01 -9.35 -9.32
CA ALA A 185 -9.15 -9.30 -10.76
C ALA A 185 -8.07 -10.11 -11.47
N ASP A 186 -8.35 -10.64 -12.66
CA ASP A 186 -7.34 -11.35 -13.45
C ASP A 186 -6.21 -10.44 -13.91
N LYS A 187 -6.56 -9.17 -14.22
CA LYS A 187 -5.62 -8.12 -14.63
C LYS A 187 -6.12 -6.74 -14.23
N THR A 188 -5.17 -5.85 -13.98
CA THR A 188 -5.43 -4.42 -13.77
C THR A 188 -4.53 -3.61 -14.69
N TYR A 189 -5.10 -2.57 -15.30
CA TYR A 189 -4.36 -1.61 -16.11
C TYR A 189 -4.47 -0.21 -15.53
N PHE A 190 -3.34 0.46 -15.36
CA PHE A 190 -3.33 1.86 -14.91
C PHE A 190 -3.57 2.78 -16.10
N VAL A 191 -4.69 3.50 -16.09
CA VAL A 191 -5.04 4.47 -17.11
C VAL A 191 -4.70 5.86 -16.60
N LEU A 192 -3.55 6.39 -17.02
CA LEU A 192 -2.98 7.64 -16.50
C LEU A 192 -3.71 8.89 -17.00
N ASN A 193 -4.49 8.78 -18.08
CA ASN A 193 -5.22 9.91 -18.67
C ASN A 193 -6.57 10.21 -17.99
N GLY A 194 -6.74 9.73 -16.76
CA GLY A 194 -7.91 9.98 -15.92
C GLY A 194 -9.09 9.05 -16.18
N THR A 195 -10.06 9.08 -15.27
CA THR A 195 -11.26 8.22 -15.25
C THR A 195 -12.08 8.32 -16.55
N SER A 196 -12.12 9.49 -17.20
CA SER A 196 -12.80 9.62 -18.49
C SER A 196 -12.23 8.72 -19.57
N SER A 197 -10.92 8.51 -19.57
CA SER A 197 -10.26 7.58 -20.48
C SER A 197 -10.54 6.13 -20.10
N SER A 198 -10.52 5.81 -18.82
CA SER A 198 -10.89 4.47 -18.32
C SER A 198 -12.31 4.09 -18.73
N ASN A 199 -13.29 5.00 -18.55
CA ASN A 199 -14.67 4.77 -18.97
C ASN A 199 -14.78 4.51 -20.48
N LYS A 200 -14.07 5.30 -21.30
CA LYS A 200 -14.08 5.12 -22.75
C LYS A 200 -13.47 3.78 -23.19
N ILE A 201 -12.37 3.37 -22.56
CA ILE A 201 -11.70 2.08 -22.83
C ILE A 201 -12.63 0.93 -22.45
N ALA A 202 -13.19 0.95 -21.24
CA ALA A 202 -14.07 -0.10 -20.75
C ALA A 202 -15.33 -0.22 -21.61
N ILE A 203 -15.97 0.89 -21.94
CA ILE A 203 -17.17 0.91 -22.76
C ILE A 203 -16.86 0.47 -24.19
N GLY A 204 -15.74 0.94 -24.77
CA GLY A 204 -15.31 0.53 -26.10
C GLY A 204 -14.97 -0.95 -26.24
N ALA A 205 -14.63 -1.62 -25.12
CA ALA A 205 -14.42 -3.06 -25.06
C ALA A 205 -15.74 -3.87 -24.98
N LEU A 206 -16.83 -3.25 -24.51
CA LEU A 206 -18.10 -3.92 -24.20
C LEU A 206 -19.19 -3.60 -25.20
N VAL A 207 -19.13 -2.46 -25.89
CA VAL A 207 -20.20 -1.95 -26.76
C VAL A 207 -19.72 -1.97 -28.22
N ALA A 208 -20.45 -2.67 -29.05
CA ALA A 208 -20.26 -2.67 -30.49
C ALA A 208 -21.20 -1.67 -31.19
N HIS A 209 -20.90 -1.35 -32.46
CA HIS A 209 -21.73 -0.47 -33.25
C HIS A 209 -23.17 -1.03 -33.42
N GLY A 210 -24.15 -0.22 -33.03
CA GLY A 210 -25.56 -0.57 -33.09
C GLY A 210 -26.13 -1.26 -31.87
N ASP A 211 -25.29 -1.63 -30.89
CA ASP A 211 -25.77 -2.18 -29.62
C ASP A 211 -26.67 -1.19 -28.88
N LEU A 212 -27.67 -1.71 -28.16
CA LEU A 212 -28.53 -0.91 -27.29
C LEU A 212 -27.85 -0.67 -25.95
N VAL A 213 -27.73 0.59 -25.59
CA VAL A 213 -27.13 0.98 -24.30
C VAL A 213 -28.14 1.72 -23.45
N LEU A 214 -28.42 1.19 -22.27
CA LEU A 214 -29.32 1.81 -21.29
C LEU A 214 -28.56 2.94 -20.57
N PHE A 215 -29.12 4.13 -20.59
CA PHE A 215 -28.55 5.31 -19.94
C PHE A 215 -29.46 5.90 -18.87
N ASP A 216 -28.86 6.23 -17.74
CA ASP A 216 -29.38 7.25 -16.85
C ASP A 216 -29.00 8.64 -17.39
N ARG A 217 -29.89 9.61 -17.30
CA ARG A 217 -29.63 10.98 -17.78
C ARG A 217 -28.57 11.72 -16.97
N ASN A 218 -28.30 11.25 -15.74
CA ASN A 218 -27.30 11.83 -14.83
C ASN A 218 -25.89 11.26 -15.00
N ASN A 219 -25.66 10.44 -16.01
CA ASN A 219 -24.33 9.85 -16.27
C ASN A 219 -23.28 10.92 -16.59
N HIS A 220 -22.05 10.62 -16.20
CA HIS A 220 -20.91 11.47 -16.56
C HIS A 220 -20.70 11.49 -18.09
N LYS A 221 -20.28 12.64 -18.62
CA LYS A 221 -20.07 12.84 -20.08
C LYS A 221 -19.20 11.79 -20.75
N SER A 222 -18.21 11.23 -20.05
CA SER A 222 -17.33 10.19 -20.60
C SER A 222 -18.07 8.91 -20.98
N VAL A 223 -19.16 8.58 -20.28
CA VAL A 223 -20.01 7.41 -20.58
C VAL A 223 -20.71 7.61 -21.92
N TYR A 224 -21.32 8.77 -22.14
CA TYR A 224 -21.92 9.12 -23.43
C TYR A 224 -20.89 9.13 -24.57
N GLN A 225 -19.73 9.73 -24.34
CA GLN A 225 -18.67 9.79 -25.33
C GLN A 225 -18.17 8.39 -25.70
N GLY A 226 -17.98 7.51 -24.71
CA GLY A 226 -17.55 6.13 -24.93
C GLY A 226 -18.58 5.32 -25.72
N ALA A 227 -19.84 5.32 -25.26
CA ALA A 227 -20.87 4.47 -25.81
C ALA A 227 -21.43 4.96 -27.15
N LEU A 228 -21.72 6.25 -27.25
CA LEU A 228 -22.40 6.77 -28.47
C LEU A 228 -21.42 7.28 -29.50
N THR A 229 -20.44 8.10 -29.08
CA THR A 229 -19.56 8.75 -30.07
C THR A 229 -18.45 7.81 -30.55
N MET A 230 -17.87 7.02 -29.66
CA MET A 230 -16.74 6.14 -30.01
C MET A 230 -17.19 4.75 -30.45
N ALA A 231 -18.07 4.11 -29.70
CA ALA A 231 -18.53 2.77 -29.98
C ALA A 231 -19.71 2.73 -30.98
N GLY A 232 -20.43 3.83 -31.16
CA GLY A 232 -21.58 3.89 -32.08
C GLY A 232 -22.80 3.12 -31.58
N GLY A 233 -22.98 3.01 -30.26
CA GLY A 233 -24.13 2.41 -29.62
C GLY A 233 -25.39 3.27 -29.78
N THR A 234 -26.56 2.64 -29.66
CA THR A 234 -27.89 3.29 -29.72
C THR A 234 -28.39 3.51 -28.29
N PRO A 235 -28.67 4.76 -27.87
CA PRO A 235 -29.08 5.03 -26.52
C PRO A 235 -30.55 4.70 -26.26
N VAL A 236 -30.80 4.10 -25.12
CA VAL A 236 -32.14 3.97 -24.52
C VAL A 236 -32.08 4.66 -23.15
N TYR A 237 -32.81 5.75 -23.00
CA TYR A 237 -32.79 6.51 -21.75
C TYR A 237 -33.82 5.93 -20.77
N LEU A 238 -33.33 5.69 -19.56
CA LEU A 238 -34.22 5.36 -18.44
C LEU A 238 -34.88 6.64 -17.95
N GLU A 239 -36.18 6.54 -17.67
CA GLU A 239 -36.88 7.63 -16.99
C GLU A 239 -36.43 7.59 -15.52
N THR A 240 -35.87 8.70 -15.07
CA THR A 240 -35.52 8.95 -13.68
C THR A 240 -36.41 10.08 -13.15
N ASP A 241 -37.06 9.83 -12.02
CA ASP A 241 -37.90 10.78 -11.30
C ASP A 241 -37.10 12.00 -10.78
#